data_9d59cb1a5c691816b4588cb7fb082375
#
_entry.id   9d59cb1a5c691816b4588cb7fb082375
#
_cell.length_a   1.000
_cell.length_b   1.000
_cell.length_c   1.000
_cell.angle_alpha   90.00
_cell.angle_beta   90.00
_cell.angle_gamma   90.00
#
_symmetry.space_group_name_H-M   'P 1'
#
loop_
_entity.id
_entity.type
_entity.pdbx_description
1 polymer ?
#
loop_
_entity_poly.entity_id
_entity_poly.type
_entity_poly.pdbx_seq_one_letter_code
_entity_poly.pdbx_strand_id
1 'polypeptide(L)'
;GAGGAGFSAAIEAKNAGATVVLLEKMPQVGGNSLISGAEMNAAKNWVQPKLGITDDSPELHAKDTYLGGDKKGDMKVINVMTHNALAGAEWCRDYLGVRFEPDNLFFFGGHSRKRALIPVGHTGTEFITKFQAKADELGIPVITNMKAEELIKDKSGRVVGVKATMNGAEYSFNAKGGVVLATGGFGANPAMVK
;
A
#
# COMPACT_ATOMS: atom_id res chain seq x y z
N GLY A 1 1.77 5.88 -8.84
CA GLY A 1 0.56 5.08 -8.67
C GLY A 1 -0.19 5.43 -7.40
N ALA A 2 -1.51 5.66 -7.49
CA ALA A 2 -2.38 6.04 -6.38
C ALA A 2 -3.16 4.84 -5.81
N GLY A 3 -2.46 3.73 -5.59
CA GLY A 3 -2.93 2.61 -4.78
C GLY A 3 -2.53 2.77 -3.31
N GLY A 4 -2.76 1.76 -2.47
CA GLY A 4 -2.43 1.79 -1.04
C GLY A 4 -1.00 2.24 -0.73
N ALA A 5 0.00 1.70 -1.43
CA ALA A 5 1.40 2.06 -1.23
C ALA A 5 1.70 3.53 -1.61
N GLY A 6 1.12 4.02 -2.71
CA GLY A 6 1.34 5.39 -3.17
C GLY A 6 0.72 6.43 -2.24
N PHE A 7 -0.52 6.20 -1.80
CA PHE A 7 -1.17 7.06 -0.82
C PHE A 7 -0.44 7.07 0.51
N SER A 8 -0.07 5.90 1.05
CA SER A 8 0.68 5.81 2.32
C SER A 8 1.99 6.60 2.25
N ALA A 9 2.77 6.39 1.18
CA ALA A 9 4.04 7.10 0.98
C ALA A 9 3.83 8.62 0.83
N ALA A 10 2.80 9.05 0.10
CA ALA A 10 2.50 10.46 -0.12
C ALA A 10 2.08 11.16 1.18
N ILE A 11 1.21 10.52 1.97
CA ILE A 11 0.71 11.05 3.24
C ILE A 11 1.87 11.16 4.25
N GLU A 12 2.68 10.10 4.39
CA GLU A 12 3.80 10.13 5.34
C GLU A 12 4.90 11.11 4.93
N ALA A 13 5.20 11.22 3.62
CA ALA A 13 6.13 12.25 3.14
C ALA A 13 5.60 13.66 3.42
N LYS A 14 4.30 13.90 3.26
CA LYS A 14 3.67 15.18 3.57
C LYS A 14 3.70 15.48 5.06
N ASN A 15 3.42 14.50 5.92
CA ASN A 15 3.51 14.60 7.37
C ASN A 15 4.95 14.94 7.83
N ALA A 16 5.94 14.43 7.11
CA ALA A 16 7.36 14.76 7.32
C ALA A 16 7.78 16.12 6.74
N GLY A 17 6.84 16.94 6.24
CA GLY A 17 7.09 18.29 5.74
C GLY A 17 7.49 18.39 4.27
N ALA A 18 7.43 17.29 3.52
CA ALA A 18 7.75 17.34 2.09
C ALA A 18 6.61 17.96 1.25
N THR A 19 6.99 18.60 0.13
CA THR A 19 6.03 18.91 -0.94
C THR A 19 5.86 17.68 -1.81
N VAL A 20 4.64 17.20 -1.95
CA VAL A 20 4.32 15.92 -2.59
C VAL A 20 3.32 16.13 -3.72
N VAL A 21 3.49 15.36 -4.80
CA VAL A 21 2.47 15.13 -5.84
C VAL A 21 2.35 13.64 -6.07
N LEU A 22 1.13 13.14 -6.21
CA LEU A 22 0.83 11.74 -6.49
C LEU A 22 0.31 11.60 -7.93
N LEU A 23 1.01 10.83 -8.75
CA LEU A 23 0.65 10.60 -10.15
C LEU A 23 -0.02 9.23 -10.31
N GLU A 24 -1.14 9.18 -11.04
CA GLU A 24 -1.88 7.96 -11.36
C GLU A 24 -2.18 7.89 -12.86
N LYS A 25 -1.83 6.77 -13.50
CA LYS A 25 -2.05 6.59 -14.94
C LYS A 25 -3.52 6.40 -15.32
N MET A 26 -4.29 5.81 -14.41
CA MET A 26 -5.72 5.54 -14.65
C MET A 26 -6.56 6.78 -14.34
N PRO A 27 -7.80 6.86 -14.88
CA PRO A 27 -8.72 7.94 -14.54
C PRO A 27 -9.25 7.85 -13.10
N GLN A 28 -9.05 6.70 -12.43
CA GLN A 28 -9.51 6.41 -11.09
C GLN A 28 -8.34 5.98 -10.21
N VAL A 29 -8.31 6.46 -8.99
CA VAL A 29 -7.35 6.05 -7.95
C VAL A 29 -7.68 4.68 -7.37
N GLY A 30 -6.73 4.07 -6.68
CA GLY A 30 -6.90 2.86 -5.89
C GLY A 30 -6.25 1.62 -6.48
N GLY A 31 -6.18 1.49 -7.81
CA GLY A 31 -5.60 0.32 -8.47
C GLY A 31 -6.15 -0.99 -7.91
N ASN A 32 -5.29 -2.01 -7.76
CA ASN A 32 -5.69 -3.31 -7.20
C ASN A 32 -6.11 -3.22 -5.73
N SER A 33 -5.66 -2.22 -4.99
CA SER A 33 -6.11 -2.02 -3.59
C SER A 33 -7.61 -1.73 -3.52
N LEU A 34 -8.17 -1.01 -4.49
CA LEU A 34 -9.59 -0.69 -4.55
C LEU A 34 -10.47 -1.93 -4.80
N ILE A 35 -10.04 -2.79 -5.72
CA ILE A 35 -10.84 -3.94 -6.20
C ILE A 35 -10.59 -5.22 -5.41
N SER A 36 -9.68 -5.21 -4.44
CA SER A 36 -9.43 -6.35 -3.54
C SER A 36 -10.46 -6.40 -2.40
N GLY A 37 -10.51 -7.53 -1.68
CA GLY A 37 -11.22 -7.63 -0.40
C GLY A 37 -10.59 -6.77 0.69
N ALA A 38 -9.32 -6.40 0.50
CA ALA A 38 -8.51 -5.52 1.35
C ALA A 38 -8.36 -5.99 2.80
N GLU A 39 -8.50 -7.29 3.05
CA GLU A 39 -8.16 -7.86 4.35
C GLU A 39 -6.67 -7.59 4.65
N MET A 40 -6.42 -7.10 5.86
CA MET A 40 -5.08 -6.71 6.29
C MET A 40 -4.56 -7.64 7.38
N ASN A 41 -3.56 -8.46 7.04
CA ASN A 41 -2.96 -9.38 8.01
C ASN A 41 -2.08 -8.64 9.00
N ALA A 42 -2.40 -8.76 10.29
CA ALA A 42 -1.58 -8.23 11.38
C ALA A 42 -1.64 -9.18 12.58
N ALA A 43 -0.49 -9.75 12.95
CA ALA A 43 -0.39 -10.54 14.18
C ALA A 43 -0.54 -9.65 15.42
N LYS A 44 -1.13 -10.17 16.48
CA LYS A 44 -1.42 -9.46 17.73
C LYS A 44 -2.39 -8.27 17.58
N ASN A 45 -3.24 -8.29 16.55
CA ASN A 45 -4.23 -7.24 16.37
C ASN A 45 -5.30 -7.25 17.49
N TRP A 46 -6.02 -6.15 17.61
CA TRP A 46 -7.01 -5.89 18.67
C TRP A 46 -8.26 -6.78 18.63
N VAL A 47 -8.47 -7.55 17.57
CA VAL A 47 -9.59 -8.47 17.42
C VAL A 47 -9.22 -9.88 17.91
N GLN A 48 -7.95 -10.30 17.76
CA GLN A 48 -7.50 -11.64 18.13
C GLN A 48 -7.81 -12.03 19.59
N PRO A 49 -7.56 -11.18 20.61
CA PRO A 49 -7.90 -11.54 21.99
C PRO A 49 -9.39 -11.82 22.20
N LYS A 50 -10.28 -11.10 21.51
CA LYS A 50 -11.74 -11.32 21.57
C LYS A 50 -12.15 -12.68 21.03
N LEU A 51 -11.34 -13.24 20.12
CA LEU A 51 -11.55 -14.56 19.52
C LEU A 51 -10.74 -15.67 20.24
N GLY A 52 -10.13 -15.37 21.39
CA GLY A 52 -9.32 -16.32 22.15
C GLY A 52 -7.97 -16.63 21.50
N ILE A 53 -7.51 -15.84 20.54
CA ILE A 53 -6.21 -16.03 19.87
C ILE A 53 -5.17 -15.19 20.61
N THR A 54 -4.34 -15.86 21.42
CA THR A 54 -3.34 -15.23 22.29
C THR A 54 -1.89 -15.59 21.93
N ASP A 55 -1.71 -16.54 21.02
CA ASP A 55 -0.43 -17.19 20.68
C ASP A 55 0.06 -16.85 19.26
N ASP A 56 -0.42 -15.75 18.67
CA ASP A 56 0.09 -15.23 17.40
C ASP A 56 1.27 -14.26 17.61
N SER A 57 2.15 -14.18 16.61
CA SER A 57 3.29 -13.26 16.64
C SER A 57 3.74 -12.86 15.23
N PRO A 58 4.49 -11.74 15.10
CA PRO A 58 5.13 -11.37 13.84
C PRO A 58 6.02 -12.47 13.26
N GLU A 59 6.73 -13.22 14.12
CA GLU A 59 7.61 -14.34 13.72
C GLU A 59 6.80 -15.50 13.17
N LEU A 60 5.67 -15.84 13.81
CA LEU A 60 4.75 -16.86 13.31
C LEU A 60 4.12 -16.42 11.98
N HIS A 61 3.73 -15.16 11.87
CA HIS A 61 3.25 -14.55 10.62
C HIS A 61 4.32 -14.65 9.52
N ALA A 62 5.58 -14.34 9.83
CA ALA A 62 6.68 -14.43 8.87
C ALA A 62 6.91 -15.90 8.42
N LYS A 63 6.87 -16.85 9.36
CA LYS A 63 6.99 -18.28 9.07
C LYS A 63 5.87 -18.76 8.14
N ASP A 64 4.61 -18.42 8.45
CA ASP A 64 3.46 -18.77 7.64
C ASP A 64 3.58 -18.21 6.22
N THR A 65 3.94 -16.91 6.10
CA THR A 65 4.13 -16.23 4.81
C THR A 65 5.22 -16.91 3.98
N TYR A 66 6.35 -17.27 4.60
CA TYR A 66 7.45 -17.92 3.90
C TYR A 66 7.11 -19.32 3.43
N LEU A 67 6.49 -20.13 4.31
CA LEU A 67 6.08 -21.49 3.97
C LEU A 67 4.93 -21.51 2.95
N GLY A 68 3.92 -20.66 3.13
CA GLY A 68 2.79 -20.53 2.19
C GLY A 68 3.21 -20.02 0.81
N GLY A 69 4.33 -19.31 0.72
CA GLY A 69 4.93 -18.85 -0.53
C GLY A 69 6.00 -19.81 -1.09
N ASP A 70 5.94 -21.12 -0.79
CA ASP A 70 6.88 -22.14 -1.26
C ASP A 70 8.36 -21.81 -0.95
N LYS A 71 8.60 -21.08 0.11
CA LYS A 71 9.94 -20.60 0.53
C LYS A 71 10.67 -19.73 -0.52
N LYS A 72 9.92 -19.12 -1.44
CA LYS A 72 10.49 -18.27 -2.51
C LYS A 72 10.60 -16.80 -2.12
N GLY A 73 9.93 -16.39 -1.04
CA GLY A 73 9.96 -15.01 -0.58
C GLY A 73 11.29 -14.60 0.06
N ASP A 74 11.66 -13.33 -0.09
CA ASP A 74 12.82 -12.77 0.63
C ASP A 74 12.45 -12.56 2.10
N MET A 75 13.11 -13.30 2.99
CA MET A 75 12.88 -13.24 4.44
C MET A 75 13.14 -11.86 5.04
N LYS A 76 14.02 -11.04 4.44
CA LYS A 76 14.24 -9.66 4.92
C LYS A 76 12.99 -8.82 4.69
N VAL A 77 12.40 -8.91 3.50
CA VAL A 77 11.16 -8.20 3.15
C VAL A 77 9.98 -8.73 3.97
N ILE A 78 9.86 -10.05 4.10
CA ILE A 78 8.81 -10.70 4.91
C ILE A 78 8.88 -10.21 6.36
N ASN A 79 10.06 -10.20 6.98
CA ASN A 79 10.23 -9.74 8.36
C ASN A 79 9.87 -8.25 8.53
N VAL A 80 10.29 -7.39 7.60
CA VAL A 80 9.91 -5.97 7.64
C VAL A 80 8.38 -5.84 7.57
N MET A 81 7.72 -6.54 6.68
CA MET A 81 6.27 -6.50 6.53
C MET A 81 5.57 -7.00 7.80
N THR A 82 5.92 -8.19 8.31
CA THR A 82 5.20 -8.82 9.42
C THR A 82 5.39 -8.12 10.76
N HIS A 83 6.59 -7.57 11.02
CA HIS A 83 6.88 -6.83 12.25
C HIS A 83 6.26 -5.42 12.27
N ASN A 84 5.95 -4.85 11.10
CA ASN A 84 5.32 -3.54 10.99
C ASN A 84 3.81 -3.63 10.66
N ALA A 85 3.28 -4.83 10.43
CA ALA A 85 1.88 -5.00 10.01
C ALA A 85 0.87 -4.46 11.03
N LEU A 86 1.11 -4.67 12.33
CA LEU A 86 0.23 -4.16 13.39
C LEU A 86 0.25 -2.63 13.43
N ALA A 87 1.42 -2.02 13.45
CA ALA A 87 1.55 -0.56 13.44
C ALA A 87 0.90 0.07 12.19
N GLY A 88 1.05 -0.59 11.02
CA GLY A 88 0.38 -0.16 9.80
C GLY A 88 -1.15 -0.27 9.88
N ALA A 89 -1.68 -1.33 10.51
CA ALA A 89 -3.12 -1.51 10.70
C ALA A 89 -3.69 -0.49 11.71
N GLU A 90 -2.97 -0.21 12.78
CA GLU A 90 -3.31 0.82 13.76
C GLU A 90 -3.28 2.21 13.12
N TRP A 91 -2.27 2.53 12.32
CA TRP A 91 -2.22 3.77 11.56
C TRP A 91 -3.42 3.92 10.62
N CYS A 92 -3.82 2.85 9.92
CA CYS A 92 -5.01 2.87 9.08
C CYS A 92 -6.28 3.13 9.91
N ARG A 93 -6.42 2.49 11.07
CA ARG A 93 -7.58 2.65 11.96
C ARG A 93 -7.60 4.03 12.61
N ASP A 94 -6.51 4.43 13.26
CA ASP A 94 -6.48 5.56 14.19
C ASP A 94 -6.21 6.90 13.49
N TYR A 95 -5.39 6.88 12.44
CA TYR A 95 -5.02 8.10 11.72
C TYR A 95 -5.85 8.33 10.45
N LEU A 96 -6.10 7.29 9.67
CA LEU A 96 -6.94 7.42 8.47
C LEU A 96 -8.43 7.26 8.76
N GLY A 97 -8.81 6.61 9.86
CA GLY A 97 -10.19 6.31 10.19
C GLY A 97 -10.78 5.15 9.37
N VAL A 98 -9.93 4.20 8.94
CA VAL A 98 -10.40 2.95 8.33
C VAL A 98 -11.16 2.13 9.36
N ARG A 99 -12.35 1.70 9.00
CA ARG A 99 -13.20 0.89 9.88
C ARG A 99 -13.02 -0.59 9.56
N PHE A 100 -12.81 -1.38 10.60
CA PHE A 100 -12.69 -2.83 10.52
C PHE A 100 -13.84 -3.50 11.26
N GLU A 101 -14.15 -4.75 10.88
CA GLU A 101 -15.06 -5.60 11.64
C GLU A 101 -14.55 -5.73 13.08
N PRO A 102 -15.42 -5.51 14.10
CA PRO A 102 -14.97 -5.37 15.48
C PRO A 102 -14.66 -6.69 16.17
N ASP A 103 -15.18 -7.81 15.66
CA ASP A 103 -15.20 -9.12 16.31
C ASP A 103 -15.01 -10.31 15.34
N ASN A 104 -14.56 -10.02 14.13
CA ASN A 104 -14.32 -11.03 13.12
C ASN A 104 -12.96 -10.85 12.42
N LEU A 105 -12.34 -11.97 12.04
CA LEU A 105 -11.09 -12.02 11.27
C LEU A 105 -11.24 -13.04 10.15
N PHE A 106 -10.72 -12.73 8.99
CA PHE A 106 -10.62 -13.69 7.91
C PHE A 106 -9.45 -14.67 8.14
N PHE A 107 -9.59 -15.87 7.60
CA PHE A 107 -8.57 -16.92 7.69
C PHE A 107 -8.12 -17.32 6.30
N PHE A 108 -6.97 -16.84 5.88
CA PHE A 108 -6.38 -17.23 4.62
C PHE A 108 -5.72 -18.62 4.70
N GLY A 109 -5.72 -19.36 3.59
CA GLY A 109 -4.93 -20.57 3.43
C GLY A 109 -3.43 -20.29 3.61
N GLY A 110 -2.72 -21.23 4.20
CA GLY A 110 -1.30 -21.09 4.54
C GLY A 110 -1.01 -20.36 5.85
N HIS A 111 -2.02 -19.76 6.48
CA HIS A 111 -1.88 -19.14 7.80
C HIS A 111 -2.23 -20.14 8.92
N SER A 112 -1.46 -20.10 10.00
CA SER A 112 -1.71 -20.92 11.19
C SER A 112 -2.64 -20.27 12.21
N ARG A 113 -2.88 -18.97 12.08
CA ARG A 113 -3.79 -18.17 12.94
C ARG A 113 -4.65 -17.23 12.10
N LYS A 114 -5.88 -16.97 12.55
CA LYS A 114 -6.70 -15.87 12.02
C LYS A 114 -6.07 -14.55 12.42
N ARG A 115 -5.65 -13.75 11.46
CA ARG A 115 -5.01 -12.46 11.70
C ARG A 115 -5.42 -11.37 10.71
N ALA A 116 -6.24 -11.71 9.72
CA ALA A 116 -6.65 -10.77 8.69
C ALA A 116 -7.82 -9.91 9.18
N LEU A 117 -7.54 -8.65 9.46
CA LEU A 117 -8.53 -7.63 9.75
C LEU A 117 -9.38 -7.39 8.50
N ILE A 118 -10.68 -7.40 8.66
CA ILE A 118 -11.65 -7.25 7.57
C ILE A 118 -12.15 -5.81 7.55
N PRO A 119 -11.96 -5.05 6.46
CA PRO A 119 -12.53 -3.71 6.36
C PRO A 119 -14.06 -3.79 6.24
N VAL A 120 -14.77 -2.81 6.79
CA VAL A 120 -16.21 -2.70 6.65
C VAL A 120 -16.58 -2.61 5.16
N GLY A 121 -17.53 -3.43 4.74
CA GLY A 121 -17.94 -3.55 3.34
C GLY A 121 -17.13 -4.56 2.53
N HIS A 122 -16.10 -5.21 3.12
CA HIS A 122 -15.31 -6.28 2.51
C HIS A 122 -14.71 -5.92 1.14
N THR A 123 -14.33 -4.66 0.96
CA THR A 123 -13.71 -4.16 -0.27
C THR A 123 -12.66 -3.11 0.04
N GLY A 124 -11.71 -2.92 -0.88
CA GLY A 124 -10.71 -1.87 -0.80
C GLY A 124 -11.26 -0.45 -0.85
N THR A 125 -12.56 -0.28 -1.14
CA THR A 125 -13.22 1.03 -1.17
C THR A 125 -13.10 1.75 0.17
N GLU A 126 -13.25 1.03 1.31
CA GLU A 126 -13.08 1.63 2.64
C GLU A 126 -11.71 2.29 2.78
N PHE A 127 -10.63 1.59 2.39
CA PHE A 127 -9.28 2.14 2.43
C PHE A 127 -9.08 3.31 1.47
N ILE A 128 -9.44 3.13 0.20
CA ILE A 128 -9.14 4.14 -0.83
C ILE A 128 -9.92 5.43 -0.58
N THR A 129 -11.17 5.33 -0.12
CA THR A 129 -11.95 6.52 0.28
C THR A 129 -11.26 7.29 1.42
N LYS A 130 -10.73 6.58 2.42
CA LYS A 130 -10.03 7.20 3.55
C LYS A 130 -8.68 7.78 3.14
N PHE A 131 -7.94 7.09 2.30
CA PHE A 131 -6.69 7.59 1.73
C PHE A 131 -6.91 8.87 0.92
N GLN A 132 -7.91 8.90 0.04
CA GLN A 132 -8.23 10.08 -0.76
C GLN A 132 -8.63 11.26 0.14
N ALA A 133 -9.53 11.03 1.10
CA ALA A 133 -9.96 12.07 2.04
C ALA A 133 -8.76 12.66 2.83
N LYS A 134 -7.83 11.81 3.28
CA LYS A 134 -6.63 12.28 3.99
C LYS A 134 -5.67 13.04 3.06
N ALA A 135 -5.52 12.61 1.81
CA ALA A 135 -4.71 13.33 0.83
C ALA A 135 -5.29 14.72 0.53
N ASP A 136 -6.62 14.81 0.41
CA ASP A 136 -7.34 16.10 0.21
C ASP A 136 -7.17 17.01 1.44
N GLU A 137 -7.35 16.48 2.65
CA GLU A 137 -7.14 17.20 3.92
C GLU A 137 -5.73 17.81 4.02
N LEU A 138 -4.72 17.04 3.59
CA LEU A 138 -3.32 17.45 3.62
C LEU A 138 -2.92 18.31 2.41
N GLY A 139 -3.82 18.55 1.46
CA GLY A 139 -3.55 19.31 0.25
C GLY A 139 -2.51 18.62 -0.65
N ILE A 140 -2.55 17.29 -0.78
CA ILE A 140 -1.70 16.52 -1.69
C ILE A 140 -2.37 16.46 -3.05
N PRO A 141 -1.79 17.07 -4.11
CA PRO A 141 -2.34 16.94 -5.46
C PRO A 141 -2.27 15.48 -5.94
N VAL A 142 -3.41 14.90 -6.31
CA VAL A 142 -3.52 13.59 -6.96
C VAL A 142 -3.90 13.80 -8.41
N ILE A 143 -2.99 13.50 -9.33
CA ILE A 143 -3.18 13.76 -10.76
C ILE A 143 -3.45 12.42 -11.45
N THR A 144 -4.68 12.20 -11.86
CA THR A 144 -5.10 11.03 -12.64
C THR A 144 -4.85 11.23 -14.14
N ASN A 145 -4.97 10.15 -14.93
CA ASN A 145 -4.62 10.10 -16.35
C ASN A 145 -3.17 10.54 -16.64
N MET A 146 -2.32 10.59 -15.62
CA MET A 146 -0.92 11.00 -15.70
C MET A 146 -0.02 9.76 -15.65
N LYS A 147 0.40 9.28 -16.80
CA LYS A 147 1.22 8.08 -16.93
C LYS A 147 2.70 8.42 -16.79
N ALA A 148 3.35 7.92 -15.74
CA ALA A 148 4.81 8.00 -15.61
C ALA A 148 5.47 7.10 -16.65
N GLU A 149 6.43 7.63 -17.41
CA GLU A 149 7.10 6.94 -18.50
C GLU A 149 8.57 6.67 -18.19
N GLU A 150 9.28 7.65 -17.61
CA GLU A 150 10.73 7.58 -17.43
C GLU A 150 11.16 8.29 -16.14
N LEU A 151 12.17 7.73 -15.46
CA LEU A 151 12.83 8.38 -14.34
C LEU A 151 13.93 9.33 -14.84
N ILE A 152 13.87 10.59 -14.47
CA ILE A 152 14.90 11.58 -14.78
C ILE A 152 16.07 11.37 -13.82
N LYS A 153 17.27 11.17 -14.36
CA LYS A 153 18.50 11.04 -13.60
C LYS A 153 19.43 12.22 -13.85
N ASP A 154 20.14 12.65 -12.83
CA ASP A 154 21.23 13.60 -12.96
C ASP A 154 22.54 12.93 -13.47
N LYS A 155 23.61 13.73 -13.59
CA LYS A 155 24.92 13.24 -14.05
C LYS A 155 25.55 12.20 -13.13
N SER A 156 25.14 12.14 -11.87
CA SER A 156 25.61 11.12 -10.89
C SER A 156 24.82 9.82 -10.95
N GLY A 157 23.71 9.77 -11.72
CA GLY A 157 22.78 8.65 -11.78
C GLY A 157 21.67 8.71 -10.72
N ARG A 158 21.63 9.75 -9.87
CA ARG A 158 20.57 9.95 -8.89
C ARG A 158 19.26 10.29 -9.60
N VAL A 159 18.16 9.68 -9.16
CA VAL A 159 16.82 10.03 -9.63
C VAL A 159 16.42 11.40 -9.06
N VAL A 160 16.12 12.34 -9.95
CA VAL A 160 15.77 13.73 -9.63
C VAL A 160 14.42 14.15 -10.19
N GLY A 161 13.65 13.22 -10.75
CA GLY A 161 12.33 13.51 -11.28
C GLY A 161 11.72 12.37 -12.06
N VAL A 162 10.59 12.66 -12.68
CA VAL A 162 9.85 11.73 -13.55
C VAL A 162 9.29 12.46 -14.75
N LYS A 163 9.40 11.86 -15.95
CA LYS A 163 8.63 12.27 -17.13
C LYS A 163 7.32 11.51 -17.14
N ALA A 164 6.27 12.19 -17.49
CA ALA A 164 4.93 11.62 -17.56
C ALA A 164 4.16 12.19 -18.76
N THR A 165 3.12 11.48 -19.17
CA THR A 165 2.25 11.90 -20.28
C THR A 165 0.81 11.98 -19.80
N MET A 166 0.06 12.96 -20.30
CA MET A 166 -1.38 13.09 -20.12
C MET A 166 -1.99 13.68 -21.39
N ASN A 167 -2.97 13.00 -21.96
CA ASN A 167 -3.67 13.43 -23.19
C ASN A 167 -2.71 13.75 -24.36
N GLY A 168 -1.63 12.99 -24.49
CA GLY A 168 -0.61 13.20 -25.54
C GLY A 168 0.40 14.31 -25.26
N ALA A 169 0.24 15.08 -24.20
CA ALA A 169 1.20 16.08 -23.77
C ALA A 169 2.23 15.50 -22.78
N GLU A 170 3.48 15.95 -22.88
CA GLU A 170 4.56 15.55 -21.99
C GLU A 170 4.70 16.52 -20.82
N TYR A 171 4.97 15.96 -19.64
CA TYR A 171 5.20 16.69 -18.40
C TYR A 171 6.48 16.20 -17.73
N SER A 172 7.20 17.11 -17.10
CA SER A 172 8.36 16.77 -16.26
C SER A 172 8.14 17.24 -14.84
N PHE A 173 8.25 16.33 -13.89
CA PHE A 173 8.15 16.62 -12.46
C PHE A 173 9.53 16.49 -11.83
N ASN A 174 10.09 17.59 -11.33
CA ASN A 174 11.36 17.58 -10.63
C ASN A 174 11.15 17.24 -9.15
N ALA A 175 11.93 16.29 -8.65
CA ALA A 175 11.83 15.79 -7.28
C ALA A 175 13.15 16.00 -6.53
N LYS A 176 13.19 16.98 -5.62
CA LYS A 176 14.39 17.28 -4.80
C LYS A 176 14.65 16.17 -3.78
N GLY A 177 13.61 15.61 -3.17
CA GLY A 177 13.70 14.55 -2.17
C GLY A 177 13.90 13.17 -2.78
N GLY A 178 13.22 12.88 -3.90
CA GLY A 178 13.24 11.59 -4.57
C GLY A 178 11.88 11.21 -5.17
N VAL A 179 11.83 10.04 -5.79
CA VAL A 179 10.62 9.48 -6.40
C VAL A 179 10.33 8.12 -5.77
N VAL A 180 9.11 7.93 -5.28
CA VAL A 180 8.63 6.64 -4.79
C VAL A 180 7.87 5.93 -5.90
N LEU A 181 8.34 4.75 -6.30
CA LEU A 181 7.65 3.90 -7.27
C LEU A 181 6.61 3.03 -6.53
N ALA A 182 5.35 3.34 -6.72
CA ALA A 182 4.21 2.61 -6.15
C ALA A 182 3.29 2.11 -7.26
N THR A 183 3.87 1.55 -8.32
CA THR A 183 3.20 1.19 -9.57
C THR A 183 2.39 -0.10 -9.50
N GLY A 184 2.47 -0.82 -8.39
CA GLY A 184 1.85 -2.12 -8.20
C GLY A 184 2.57 -3.23 -8.98
N GLY A 185 1.89 -4.36 -9.16
CA GLY A 185 2.42 -5.48 -9.92
C GLY A 185 2.31 -5.31 -11.43
N PHE A 186 3.00 -6.17 -12.17
CA PHE A 186 3.04 -6.15 -13.63
C PHE A 186 2.15 -7.22 -14.31
N GLY A 187 1.35 -7.96 -13.53
CA GLY A 187 0.51 -9.06 -14.06
C GLY A 187 -0.48 -8.66 -15.15
N ALA A 188 -0.86 -7.38 -15.20
CA ALA A 188 -1.71 -6.84 -16.27
C ALA A 188 -0.92 -6.41 -17.53
N ASN A 189 0.40 -6.65 -17.59
CA ASN A 189 1.24 -6.35 -18.75
C ASN A 189 1.67 -7.65 -19.45
N PRO A 190 0.99 -8.07 -20.54
CA PRO A 190 1.31 -9.33 -21.21
C PRO A 190 2.73 -9.42 -21.75
N ALA A 191 3.37 -8.29 -22.06
CA ALA A 191 4.75 -8.25 -22.56
C ALA A 191 5.78 -8.54 -21.44
N MET A 192 5.43 -8.28 -20.18
CA MET A 192 6.29 -8.54 -19.00
C MET A 192 6.05 -9.91 -18.36
N VAL A 193 4.93 -10.57 -18.68
CA VAL A 193 4.52 -11.87 -18.09
C VAL A 193 4.99 -13.05 -18.95
N LYS A 194 5.39 -12.83 -20.20
CA LYS A 194 5.85 -13.86 -21.15
C LYS A 194 7.25 -14.38 -20.85
#